data_4a46732fec81f34fc644115419368346
#
_entry.id   4a46732fec81f34fc644115419368346
#
_cell.length_a   1.000
_cell.length_b   1.000
_cell.length_c   1.000
_cell.angle_alpha   90.00
_cell.angle_beta   90.00
_cell.angle_gamma   90.00
#
_symmetry.space_group_name_H-M   'P 1'
#
loop_
_entity.id
_entity.type
_entity.pdbx_description
1 polymer ?
#
loop_
_entity_poly.entity_id
_entity_poly.type
_entity_poly.pdbx_seq_one_letter_code
_entity_poly.pdbx_strand_id
1 'polypeptide(L)'
;MVGCEKSKNVIAEMIKANKASTDALMLQTFDIAFEIALERLAEGTTLDKFCREYYQVLSPAKFRTWIFRNPKRKAAYLTAKAIGAEAVEDDLIRISDGLRPDGTESPEDVSRSTLRIGTRKWLLQVWNRPRYGDKTQIEQTTTTKLDTSGVSTTELRSRLLESLGLDTVDDATYADIVDDTDQ
;
A
#
# COMPACT_ATOMS: atom_id res chain seq x y z
N MET A 1 -1.93 29.85 4.04
CA MET A 1 -2.62 30.03 2.72
C MET A 1 -1.76 30.62 1.61
N VAL A 2 -0.67 31.29 1.90
CA VAL A 2 0.21 31.97 0.90
C VAL A 2 1.03 31.00 0.03
N GLY A 3 1.33 29.79 0.49
CA GLY A 3 2.14 28.83 -0.27
C GLY A 3 1.43 28.17 -1.47
N CYS A 4 0.12 27.97 -1.37
CA CYS A 4 -0.67 27.28 -2.42
C CYS A 4 -0.84 28.16 -3.68
N GLU A 5 -0.94 29.47 -3.51
CA GLU A 5 -1.08 30.42 -4.63
C GLU A 5 0.21 30.59 -5.43
N LYS A 6 1.36 30.60 -4.74
CA LYS A 6 2.68 30.63 -5.41
C LYS A 6 2.94 29.39 -6.27
N SER A 7 2.57 28.21 -5.76
CA SER A 7 2.73 26.96 -6.52
C SER A 7 1.82 26.91 -7.75
N LYS A 8 0.58 27.42 -7.64
CA LYS A 8 -0.34 27.53 -8.79
C LYS A 8 0.18 28.45 -9.88
N ASN A 9 0.76 29.57 -9.49
CA ASN A 9 1.31 30.56 -10.44
C ASN A 9 2.55 30.01 -11.16
N VAL A 10 3.47 29.33 -10.47
CA VAL A 10 4.67 28.74 -11.08
C VAL A 10 4.29 27.69 -12.12
N ILE A 11 3.35 26.81 -11.82
CA ILE A 11 2.88 25.81 -12.77
C ILE A 11 2.15 26.48 -13.95
N ALA A 12 1.29 27.45 -13.69
CA ALA A 12 0.58 28.19 -14.75
C ALA A 12 1.50 28.95 -15.69
N GLU A 13 2.58 29.57 -15.18
CA GLU A 13 3.58 30.24 -15.99
C GLU A 13 4.41 29.27 -16.82
N MET A 14 4.84 28.14 -16.24
CA MET A 14 5.54 27.08 -16.99
C MET A 14 4.69 26.53 -18.13
N ILE A 15 3.38 26.48 -17.99
CA ILE A 15 2.42 26.02 -19.02
C ILE A 15 2.31 27.04 -20.15
N LYS A 16 2.21 28.34 -19.83
CA LYS A 16 2.16 29.40 -20.86
C LYS A 16 3.43 29.45 -21.71
N ALA A 17 4.57 29.21 -21.08
CA ALA A 17 5.86 29.16 -21.76
C ALA A 17 6.01 27.92 -22.67
N ASN A 18 5.24 26.84 -22.40
CA ASN A 18 5.46 25.51 -22.99
C ASN A 18 4.44 25.05 -24.03
N LYS A 19 3.58 25.93 -24.52
CA LYS A 19 2.60 25.55 -25.59
C LYS A 19 3.25 25.07 -26.90
N ALA A 20 4.58 25.16 -27.03
CA ALA A 20 5.29 24.89 -28.28
C ALA A 20 6.34 23.77 -28.23
N SER A 21 6.54 23.05 -27.12
CA SER A 21 7.65 22.10 -27.00
C SER A 21 7.24 20.78 -26.32
N THR A 22 7.25 19.74 -27.10
CA THR A 22 7.60 18.31 -26.94
C THR A 22 7.58 17.62 -25.56
N ASP A 23 7.47 16.30 -25.63
CA ASP A 23 7.42 15.31 -24.53
C ASP A 23 8.42 15.55 -23.38
N ALA A 24 9.59 16.13 -23.62
CA ALA A 24 10.60 16.43 -22.61
C ALA A 24 10.12 17.45 -21.56
N LEU A 25 9.42 18.48 -21.99
CA LEU A 25 8.87 19.51 -21.09
C LEU A 25 7.65 19.00 -20.32
N MET A 26 6.88 18.10 -20.93
CA MET A 26 5.81 17.42 -20.22
C MET A 26 6.36 16.55 -19.09
N LEU A 27 7.51 15.90 -19.29
CA LEU A 27 8.18 15.11 -18.26
C LEU A 27 8.68 15.98 -17.11
N GLN A 28 9.31 17.12 -17.38
CA GLN A 28 9.73 18.08 -16.34
C GLN A 28 8.54 18.63 -15.57
N THR A 29 7.43 18.91 -16.25
CA THR A 29 6.19 19.34 -15.61
C THR A 29 5.64 18.25 -14.70
N PHE A 30 5.73 16.98 -15.10
CA PHE A 30 5.29 15.86 -14.28
C PHE A 30 6.19 15.65 -13.05
N ASP A 31 7.50 15.84 -13.16
CA ASP A 31 8.42 15.72 -12.02
C ASP A 31 8.11 16.79 -10.96
N ILE A 32 7.97 18.06 -11.36
CA ILE A 32 7.62 19.15 -10.44
C ILE A 32 6.21 18.93 -9.83
N ALA A 33 5.24 18.58 -10.68
CA ALA A 33 3.88 18.30 -10.23
C ALA A 33 3.83 17.12 -9.27
N PHE A 34 4.75 16.16 -9.40
CA PHE A 34 4.79 14.99 -8.54
C PHE A 34 5.19 15.31 -7.11
N GLU A 35 6.21 16.15 -6.92
CA GLU A 35 6.62 16.61 -5.58
C GLU A 35 5.45 17.31 -4.87
N ILE A 36 4.80 18.25 -5.55
CA ILE A 36 3.62 18.94 -5.01
C ILE A 36 2.46 17.96 -4.76
N ALA A 37 2.27 16.99 -5.65
CA ALA A 37 1.23 15.97 -5.47
C ALA A 37 1.48 15.08 -4.25
N LEU A 38 2.75 14.73 -3.95
CA LEU A 38 3.09 13.96 -2.75
C LEU A 38 2.72 14.71 -1.47
N GLU A 39 3.02 16.00 -1.38
CA GLU A 39 2.62 16.85 -0.24
C GLU A 39 1.10 16.89 -0.07
N ARG A 40 0.38 17.13 -1.18
CA ARG A 40 -1.09 17.19 -1.15
C ARG A 40 -1.74 15.86 -0.83
N LEU A 41 -1.15 14.75 -1.29
CA LEU A 41 -1.61 13.41 -0.94
C LEU A 41 -1.39 13.10 0.54
N ALA A 42 -0.26 13.54 1.10
CA ALA A 42 0.02 13.42 2.53
C ALA A 42 -0.94 14.27 3.40
N GLU A 43 -1.50 15.36 2.86
CA GLU A 43 -2.59 16.14 3.47
C GLU A 43 -3.99 15.50 3.30
N GLY A 44 -4.09 14.29 2.75
CA GLY A 44 -5.37 13.59 2.53
C GLY A 44 -6.10 13.98 1.24
N THR A 45 -5.49 14.79 0.36
CA THR A 45 -6.08 15.11 -0.95
C THR A 45 -5.96 13.94 -1.90
N THR A 46 -6.97 13.67 -2.73
CA THR A 46 -6.89 12.63 -3.76
C THR A 46 -6.13 13.11 -5.00
N LEU A 47 -5.45 12.19 -5.69
CA LEU A 47 -4.74 12.51 -6.95
C LEU A 47 -5.68 13.12 -7.99
N ASP A 48 -6.92 12.66 -8.07
CA ASP A 48 -7.91 13.17 -9.00
C ASP A 48 -8.30 14.63 -8.67
N LYS A 49 -8.49 14.95 -7.39
CA LYS A 49 -8.75 16.32 -6.95
C LYS A 49 -7.56 17.23 -7.26
N PHE A 50 -6.35 16.78 -6.97
CA PHE A 50 -5.12 17.50 -7.33
C PHE A 50 -5.04 17.76 -8.84
N CYS A 51 -5.24 16.74 -9.69
CA CYS A 51 -5.22 16.92 -11.14
C CYS A 51 -6.31 17.83 -11.66
N ARG A 52 -7.49 17.88 -11.02
CA ARG A 52 -8.56 18.83 -11.40
C ARG A 52 -8.19 20.27 -11.15
N GLU A 53 -7.43 20.56 -10.10
CA GLU A 53 -6.92 21.91 -9.82
C GLU A 53 -5.99 22.40 -10.93
N TYR A 54 -5.36 21.46 -11.68
CA TYR A 54 -4.44 21.70 -12.79
C TYR A 54 -4.92 21.13 -14.12
N TYR A 55 -6.23 21.00 -14.31
CA TYR A 55 -6.88 20.26 -15.41
C TYR A 55 -6.39 20.63 -16.81
N GLN A 56 -6.03 21.88 -17.07
CA GLN A 56 -5.54 22.31 -18.36
C GLN A 56 -4.17 21.73 -18.74
N VAL A 57 -3.47 21.09 -17.78
CA VAL A 57 -2.09 20.66 -17.90
C VAL A 57 -1.90 19.20 -17.59
N LEU A 58 -2.54 18.74 -16.52
CA LEU A 58 -2.36 17.41 -15.94
C LEU A 58 -3.56 16.53 -16.26
N SER A 59 -3.41 15.65 -17.26
CA SER A 59 -4.35 14.55 -17.44
C SER A 59 -4.17 13.53 -16.31
N PRO A 60 -5.19 13.25 -15.47
CA PRO A 60 -5.09 12.30 -14.36
C PRO A 60 -4.62 10.91 -14.80
N ALA A 61 -5.09 10.45 -15.98
CA ALA A 61 -4.73 9.15 -16.53
C ALA A 61 -3.25 9.08 -16.94
N LYS A 62 -2.77 10.09 -17.69
CA LYS A 62 -1.36 10.15 -18.13
C LYS A 62 -0.42 10.29 -16.94
N PHE A 63 -0.77 11.15 -15.97
CA PHE A 63 0.04 11.37 -14.77
C PHE A 63 0.12 10.12 -13.90
N ARG A 64 -1.01 9.43 -13.69
CA ARG A 64 -1.03 8.15 -12.98
C ARG A 64 -0.17 7.08 -13.67
N THR A 65 -0.30 6.94 -14.99
CA THR A 65 0.52 6.01 -15.77
C THR A 65 2.01 6.32 -15.63
N TRP A 66 2.38 7.60 -15.68
CA TRP A 66 3.76 8.04 -15.52
C TRP A 66 4.31 7.73 -14.09
N ILE A 67 3.52 7.95 -13.03
CA ILE A 67 3.88 7.57 -11.66
C ILE A 67 4.15 6.06 -11.58
N PHE A 68 3.24 5.24 -12.10
CA PHE A 68 3.31 3.78 -11.96
C PHE A 68 4.35 3.09 -12.84
N ARG A 69 4.87 3.78 -13.87
CA ARG A 69 5.98 3.26 -14.69
C ARG A 69 7.31 3.17 -13.94
N ASN A 70 7.51 3.97 -12.90
CA ASN A 70 8.75 3.97 -12.13
C ASN A 70 8.50 3.42 -10.72
N PRO A 71 9.19 2.32 -10.32
CA PRO A 71 9.01 1.72 -8.99
C PRO A 71 9.24 2.69 -7.83
N LYS A 72 10.24 3.59 -7.95
CA LYS A 72 10.54 4.59 -6.91
C LYS A 72 9.39 5.60 -6.75
N ARG A 73 8.87 6.13 -7.86
CA ARG A 73 7.72 7.05 -7.85
C ARG A 73 6.46 6.36 -7.30
N LYS A 74 6.22 5.11 -7.72
CA LYS A 74 5.12 4.31 -7.20
C LYS A 74 5.22 4.13 -5.68
N ALA A 75 6.41 3.82 -5.16
CA ALA A 75 6.64 3.66 -3.72
C ALA A 75 6.37 4.98 -2.98
N ALA A 76 6.94 6.10 -3.44
CA ALA A 76 6.71 7.42 -2.86
C ALA A 76 5.21 7.81 -2.86
N TYR A 77 4.51 7.56 -3.98
CA TYR A 77 3.06 7.78 -4.08
C TYR A 77 2.26 6.97 -3.06
N LEU A 78 2.59 5.68 -2.88
CA LEU A 78 1.91 4.81 -1.91
C LEU A 78 2.20 5.25 -0.46
N THR A 79 3.44 5.68 -0.17
CA THR A 79 3.83 6.23 1.14
C THR A 79 3.06 7.51 1.44
N ALA A 80 3.01 8.45 0.51
CA ALA A 80 2.26 9.69 0.68
C ALA A 80 0.76 9.43 0.91
N LYS A 81 0.18 8.45 0.22
CA LYS A 81 -1.21 8.01 0.47
C LYS A 81 -1.40 7.40 1.86
N ALA A 82 -0.43 6.63 2.33
CA ALA A 82 -0.51 6.04 3.67
C ALA A 82 -0.45 7.12 4.77
N ILE A 83 0.38 8.15 4.59
CA ILE A 83 0.44 9.33 5.49
C ILE A 83 -0.89 10.09 5.42
N GLY A 84 -1.40 10.35 4.22
CA GLY A 84 -2.67 11.06 4.03
C GLY A 84 -3.90 10.33 4.62
N ALA A 85 -3.79 9.03 4.90
CA ALA A 85 -4.84 8.30 5.60
C ALA A 85 -5.06 8.83 7.03
N GLU A 86 -4.02 9.31 7.71
CA GLU A 86 -4.14 9.92 9.04
C GLU A 86 -4.94 11.24 8.98
N ALA A 87 -4.66 12.08 7.99
CA ALA A 87 -5.44 13.30 7.79
C ALA A 87 -6.93 13.03 7.47
N VAL A 88 -7.22 11.91 6.79
CA VAL A 88 -8.61 11.48 6.55
C VAL A 88 -9.25 10.93 7.82
N GLU A 89 -8.50 10.29 8.72
CA GLU A 89 -8.97 9.84 10.04
C GLU A 89 -9.39 11.04 10.90
N ASP A 90 -8.55 12.07 10.99
CA ASP A 90 -8.88 13.32 11.70
C ASP A 90 -10.14 13.99 11.13
N ASP A 91 -10.27 13.99 9.79
CA ASP A 91 -11.46 14.51 9.11
C ASP A 91 -12.74 13.72 9.44
N LEU A 92 -12.63 12.40 9.67
CA LEU A 92 -13.75 11.56 10.12
C LEU A 92 -14.25 11.99 11.50
N ILE A 93 -13.33 12.15 12.45
CA ILE A 93 -13.66 12.58 13.82
C ILE A 93 -14.35 13.94 13.76
N ARG A 94 -13.76 14.88 13.06
CA ARG A 94 -14.31 16.23 12.91
C ARG A 94 -15.73 16.26 12.31
N ILE A 95 -15.99 15.41 11.31
CA ILE A 95 -17.33 15.31 10.71
C ILE A 95 -18.31 14.66 11.68
N SER A 96 -17.88 13.65 12.45
CA SER A 96 -18.76 12.99 13.43
C SER A 96 -19.15 13.94 14.55
N ASP A 97 -18.27 14.87 14.92
CA ASP A 97 -18.50 15.91 15.92
C ASP A 97 -19.33 17.09 15.38
N GLY A 98 -19.72 17.04 14.11
CA GLY A 98 -20.50 18.10 13.46
C GLY A 98 -19.71 19.39 13.24
N LEU A 99 -18.39 19.33 13.15
CA LEU A 99 -17.54 20.50 13.03
C LEU A 99 -17.05 20.74 11.59
N ARG A 100 -16.86 22.00 11.23
CA ARG A 100 -16.16 22.47 10.04
C ARG A 100 -14.64 22.48 10.25
N PRO A 101 -13.83 22.65 9.18
CA PRO A 101 -12.38 22.78 9.31
C PRO A 101 -11.90 23.94 10.18
N ASP A 102 -12.71 24.96 10.36
CA ASP A 102 -12.45 26.14 11.20
C ASP A 102 -12.91 25.96 12.66
N GLY A 103 -13.43 24.77 13.01
CA GLY A 103 -13.92 24.44 14.34
C GLY A 103 -15.34 24.95 14.64
N THR A 104 -16.03 25.60 13.71
CA THR A 104 -17.42 26.01 13.86
C THR A 104 -18.38 24.84 13.58
N GLU A 105 -19.60 24.94 14.15
CA GLU A 105 -20.64 23.94 13.89
C GLU A 105 -21.00 23.85 12.40
N SER A 106 -21.19 22.65 11.92
CA SER A 106 -21.58 22.37 10.54
C SER A 106 -23.10 22.37 10.42
N PRO A 107 -23.71 23.15 9.52
CA PRO A 107 -25.14 23.07 9.24
C PRO A 107 -25.51 21.84 8.37
N GLU A 108 -24.59 20.91 8.22
CA GLU A 108 -24.77 19.74 7.37
C GLU A 108 -25.77 18.76 7.99
N ASP A 109 -26.66 18.21 7.16
CA ASP A 109 -27.62 17.19 7.58
C ASP A 109 -26.91 15.88 7.98
N VAL A 110 -27.45 15.22 9.02
CA VAL A 110 -26.92 13.97 9.57
C VAL A 110 -26.77 12.89 8.50
N SER A 111 -27.71 12.78 7.58
CA SER A 111 -27.68 11.80 6.48
C SER A 111 -26.48 12.02 5.57
N ARG A 112 -26.15 13.28 5.26
CA ARG A 112 -25.00 13.64 4.45
C ARG A 112 -23.69 13.40 5.19
N SER A 113 -23.62 13.73 6.46
CA SER A 113 -22.46 13.45 7.32
C SER A 113 -22.21 11.94 7.41
N THR A 114 -23.24 11.14 7.58
CA THR A 114 -23.16 9.67 7.57
C THR A 114 -22.58 9.14 6.26
N LEU A 115 -23.05 9.64 5.11
CA LEU A 115 -22.52 9.26 3.80
C LEU A 115 -21.03 9.63 3.65
N ARG A 116 -20.63 10.81 4.10
CA ARG A 116 -19.24 11.28 4.08
C ARG A 116 -18.33 10.41 4.94
N ILE A 117 -18.78 10.07 6.14
CA ILE A 117 -18.07 9.16 7.07
C ILE A 117 -17.90 7.79 6.42
N GLY A 118 -18.98 7.20 5.90
CA GLY A 118 -18.94 5.88 5.24
C GLY A 118 -17.95 5.85 4.07
N THR A 119 -17.97 6.87 3.21
CA THR A 119 -17.05 6.97 2.07
C THR A 119 -15.58 7.10 2.53
N ARG A 120 -15.30 7.91 3.54
CA ARG A 120 -13.94 8.08 4.07
C ARG A 120 -13.43 6.82 4.77
N LYS A 121 -14.29 6.16 5.55
CA LYS A 121 -13.97 4.87 6.18
C LYS A 121 -13.56 3.83 5.13
N TRP A 122 -14.30 3.73 4.03
CA TRP A 122 -13.93 2.87 2.92
C TRP A 122 -12.59 3.27 2.29
N LEU A 123 -12.35 4.58 2.08
CA LEU A 123 -11.08 5.07 1.53
C LEU A 123 -9.89 4.72 2.43
N LEU A 124 -10.03 4.81 3.76
CA LEU A 124 -8.99 4.43 4.71
C LEU A 124 -8.61 2.95 4.57
N GLN A 125 -9.60 2.07 4.45
CA GLN A 125 -9.37 0.64 4.23
C GLN A 125 -8.60 0.35 2.93
N VAL A 126 -8.86 1.13 1.87
CA VAL A 126 -8.16 0.99 0.58
C VAL A 126 -6.77 1.61 0.59
N TRP A 127 -6.58 2.77 1.24
CA TRP A 127 -5.33 3.52 1.21
C TRP A 127 -4.27 2.94 2.14
N ASN A 128 -4.67 2.49 3.30
CA ASN A 128 -3.78 1.89 4.29
C ASN A 128 -4.40 0.61 4.86
N ARG A 129 -4.50 -0.41 4.02
CA ARG A 129 -5.07 -1.71 4.37
C ARG A 129 -4.41 -2.37 5.60
N PRO A 130 -3.08 -2.28 5.80
CA PRO A 130 -2.45 -2.86 6.99
C PRO A 130 -2.98 -2.29 8.30
N ARG A 131 -3.36 -1.00 8.33
CA ARG A 131 -3.85 -0.32 9.54
C ARG A 131 -5.37 -0.37 9.68
N TYR A 132 -6.11 -0.14 8.59
CA TYR A 132 -7.56 0.04 8.62
C TYR A 132 -8.37 -1.05 7.89
N GLY A 133 -7.70 -1.99 7.22
CA GLY A 133 -8.38 -3.09 6.54
C GLY A 133 -8.96 -4.11 7.51
N ASP A 134 -10.02 -4.78 7.09
CA ASP A 134 -10.58 -5.90 7.85
C ASP A 134 -9.53 -6.99 7.99
N LYS A 135 -9.15 -7.29 9.23
CA LYS A 135 -8.25 -8.39 9.56
C LYS A 135 -9.07 -9.67 9.59
N THR A 136 -9.32 -10.25 8.44
CA THR A 136 -9.77 -11.64 8.37
C THR A 136 -8.56 -12.51 8.70
N GLN A 137 -8.40 -12.93 9.96
CA GLN A 137 -7.48 -14.00 10.30
C GLN A 137 -8.07 -15.28 9.72
N ILE A 138 -7.61 -15.67 8.54
CA ILE A 138 -7.80 -17.03 8.06
C ILE A 138 -6.74 -17.84 8.80
N GLU A 139 -7.10 -18.41 9.95
CA GLU A 139 -6.35 -19.53 10.51
C GLU A 139 -6.49 -20.71 9.55
N GLN A 140 -5.63 -20.75 8.55
CA GLN A 140 -5.43 -21.95 7.77
C GLN A 140 -4.70 -22.95 8.67
N THR A 141 -5.45 -23.64 9.51
CA THR A 141 -4.98 -24.87 10.12
C THR A 141 -4.95 -25.91 8.99
N THR A 142 -3.85 -25.90 8.23
CA THR A 142 -3.57 -26.95 7.26
C THR A 142 -3.23 -28.19 8.08
N THR A 143 -4.23 -28.86 8.59
CA THR A 143 -4.08 -30.21 9.11
C THR A 143 -3.91 -31.10 7.91
N THR A 144 -2.69 -31.15 7.36
CA THR A 144 -2.30 -32.18 6.42
C THR A 144 -2.28 -33.47 7.24
N LYS A 145 -3.42 -34.17 7.30
CA LYS A 145 -3.43 -35.55 7.72
C LYS A 145 -2.69 -36.29 6.61
N LEU A 146 -1.38 -36.43 6.80
CA LEU A 146 -0.62 -37.42 6.03
C LEU A 146 -1.22 -38.78 6.40
N ASP A 147 -1.96 -39.37 5.47
CA ASP A 147 -2.39 -40.74 5.58
C ASP A 147 -1.15 -41.61 5.38
N THR A 148 -0.52 -41.96 6.50
CA THR A 148 0.67 -42.82 6.54
C THR A 148 0.31 -44.30 6.68
N SER A 149 -0.97 -44.66 6.59
CA SER A 149 -1.47 -46.02 6.84
C SER A 149 -0.99 -47.09 5.85
N GLY A 150 -0.23 -46.70 4.82
CA GLY A 150 0.32 -47.64 3.85
C GLY A 150 1.82 -47.51 3.60
N VAL A 151 2.49 -46.60 4.31
CA VAL A 151 3.93 -46.32 4.05
C VAL A 151 4.77 -46.88 5.19
N SER A 152 5.74 -47.74 4.86
CA SER A 152 6.69 -48.30 5.84
C SER A 152 7.52 -47.17 6.47
N THR A 153 7.83 -47.28 7.77
CA THR A 153 8.71 -46.34 8.48
C THR A 153 10.09 -46.22 7.82
N THR A 154 10.59 -47.27 7.20
CA THR A 154 11.83 -47.26 6.42
C THR A 154 11.71 -46.43 5.17
N GLU A 155 10.59 -46.48 4.48
CA GLU A 155 10.35 -45.69 3.25
C GLU A 155 10.14 -44.18 3.58
N LEU A 156 9.50 -43.85 4.67
CA LEU A 156 9.39 -42.47 5.15
C LEU A 156 10.77 -41.90 5.53
N ARG A 157 11.61 -42.70 6.19
CA ARG A 157 12.97 -42.31 6.56
C ARG A 157 13.84 -42.07 5.33
N SER A 158 13.82 -42.95 4.33
CA SER A 158 14.59 -42.78 3.10
C SER A 158 14.19 -41.56 2.31
N ARG A 159 12.89 -41.26 2.16
CA ARG A 159 12.40 -40.03 1.52
C ARG A 159 12.79 -38.75 2.29
N LEU A 160 12.80 -38.81 3.61
CA LEU A 160 13.21 -37.69 4.45
C LEU A 160 14.72 -37.41 4.32
N LEU A 161 15.55 -38.45 4.31
CA LEU A 161 16.99 -38.35 4.08
C LEU A 161 17.29 -37.80 2.70
N GLU A 162 16.61 -38.28 1.66
CA GLU A 162 16.72 -37.80 0.28
C GLU A 162 16.31 -36.31 0.18
N SER A 163 15.23 -35.89 0.86
CA SER A 163 14.79 -34.49 0.87
C SER A 163 15.77 -33.56 1.58
N LEU A 164 16.56 -34.07 2.52
CA LEU A 164 17.58 -33.33 3.26
C LEU A 164 18.96 -33.41 2.60
N GLY A 165 19.10 -34.13 1.49
CA GLY A 165 20.38 -34.33 0.81
C GLY A 165 21.39 -35.12 1.62
N LEU A 166 20.91 -35.94 2.55
CA LEU A 166 21.75 -36.82 3.37
C LEU A 166 21.73 -38.25 2.76
N ASP A 167 22.93 -38.77 2.54
CA ASP A 167 23.05 -40.16 2.06
C ASP A 167 22.49 -41.14 3.11
N THR A 168 21.87 -42.22 2.65
CA THR A 168 21.39 -43.31 3.52
C THR A 168 22.58 -43.92 4.22
N VAL A 169 22.69 -43.68 5.53
CA VAL A 169 23.66 -44.40 6.37
C VAL A 169 23.16 -45.84 6.45
N ASP A 170 23.94 -46.79 5.91
CA ASP A 170 23.62 -48.21 6.00
C ASP A 170 23.45 -48.63 7.46
N ASP A 171 22.36 -49.35 7.74
CA ASP A 171 21.97 -49.84 9.07
C ASP A 171 23.03 -50.80 9.70
N ALA A 172 24.05 -51.18 8.91
CA ALA A 172 25.13 -52.03 9.36
C ALA A 172 26.09 -51.38 10.41
N THR A 173 26.12 -50.06 10.47
CA THR A 173 27.01 -49.30 11.39
C THR A 173 26.46 -49.14 12.80
N TYR A 174 25.17 -49.43 13.01
CA TYR A 174 24.52 -49.24 14.31
C TYR A 174 24.60 -50.49 15.22
N ALA A 175 24.86 -51.65 14.65
CA ALA A 175 24.96 -52.91 15.41
C ALA A 175 26.25 -53.01 16.23
N ASP A 176 27.34 -52.34 15.79
CA ASP A 176 28.67 -52.42 16.44
C ASP A 176 28.83 -51.43 17.60
N ILE A 177 27.89 -50.54 17.85
CA ILE A 177 28.04 -49.48 18.91
C ILE A 177 27.36 -49.89 20.24
N VAL A 178 26.50 -50.91 20.21
CA VAL A 178 25.70 -51.29 21.43
C VAL A 178 26.38 -52.36 22.31
N ASP A 179 27.47 -52.99 21.82
CA ASP A 179 28.09 -54.14 22.55
C ASP A 179 29.27 -53.78 23.45
N ASP A 180 29.64 -52.48 23.62
CA ASP A 180 30.80 -52.06 24.38
C ASP A 180 30.46 -51.35 25.72
N THR A 181 29.20 -51.46 26.24
CA THR A 181 28.84 -50.79 27.50
C THR A 181 28.38 -51.72 28.63
N ASP A 182 28.73 -53.01 28.57
CA ASP A 182 28.54 -53.91 29.73
C ASP A 182 29.86 -54.70 30.02
N GLN A 183 30.87 -54.02 30.58
CA GLN A 183 31.87 -54.64 31.45
C GLN A 183 32.34 -53.65 32.52
#